data_8703fd9936953b0b5b24f40adf97d755
#
_entry.id   8703fd9936953b0b5b24f40adf97d755
#
_cell.length_a   1.000
_cell.length_b   1.000
_cell.length_c   1.000
_cell.angle_alpha   90.00
_cell.angle_beta   90.00
_cell.angle_gamma   90.00
#
_symmetry.space_group_name_H-M   'P 1'
#
loop_
_entity.id
_entity.type
_entity.pdbx_description
1 polymer ?
#
loop_
_entity_poly.entity_id
_entity_poly.type
_entity_poly.pdbx_seq_one_letter_code
_entity_poly.pdbx_strand_id
1 'polypeptide(L)'
;MTPPTIGSARHIRDGGIDAMAALNEALREAIVGLSPQDQQHIKHAFGQVMGEITLALINPAVSAFPELKPDESTWASVARARAAARSDAA
;
A
#
# COMPACT_ATOMS: atom_id res chain seq x y z
N MET A 1 5.09 16.41 2.20
CA MET A 1 5.37 16.27 0.76
C MET A 1 4.11 16.65 -0.01
N THR A 2 4.25 17.52 -1.01
CA THR A 2 3.13 17.92 -1.86
C THR A 2 3.50 17.60 -3.31
N PRO A 3 2.90 16.58 -3.93
CA PRO A 3 3.23 16.25 -5.31
C PRO A 3 2.80 17.41 -6.25
N PRO A 4 3.66 17.80 -7.20
CA PRO A 4 3.41 18.99 -8.01
C PRO A 4 2.40 18.82 -9.13
N THR A 5 2.15 17.58 -9.57
CA THR A 5 1.20 17.29 -10.66
C THR A 5 0.31 16.12 -10.29
N ILE A 6 -0.86 16.06 -10.95
CA ILE A 6 -1.77 14.93 -10.74
C ILE A 6 -1.14 13.60 -11.20
N GLY A 7 -0.33 13.64 -12.25
CA GLY A 7 0.38 12.43 -12.71
C GLY A 7 1.36 11.92 -11.67
N SER A 8 2.15 12.82 -11.07
CA SER A 8 3.07 12.47 -9.99
C SER A 8 2.30 11.92 -8.78
N ALA A 9 1.23 12.59 -8.39
CA ALA A 9 0.40 12.18 -7.27
C ALA A 9 -0.22 10.80 -7.49
N ARG A 10 -0.67 10.53 -8.73
CA ARG A 10 -1.25 9.21 -9.07
C ARG A 10 -0.20 8.11 -8.93
N HIS A 11 1.02 8.32 -9.39
CA HIS A 11 2.09 7.33 -9.24
C HIS A 11 2.44 7.09 -7.77
N ILE A 12 2.45 8.14 -6.95
CA ILE A 12 2.70 8.02 -5.52
C ILE A 12 1.57 7.22 -4.84
N ARG A 13 0.31 7.56 -5.15
CA ARG A 13 -0.84 6.84 -4.63
C ARG A 13 -0.78 5.36 -5.01
N ASP A 14 -0.57 5.08 -6.28
CA ASP A 14 -0.57 3.71 -6.80
C ASP A 14 0.59 2.89 -6.24
N GLY A 15 1.78 3.51 -6.11
CA GLY A 15 2.92 2.88 -5.46
C GLY A 15 2.66 2.57 -4.00
N GLY A 16 1.98 3.47 -3.29
CA GLY A 16 1.58 3.23 -1.90
C GLY A 16 0.60 2.08 -1.75
N ILE A 17 -0.41 2.03 -2.63
CA ILE A 17 -1.39 0.92 -2.66
C ILE A 17 -0.68 -0.40 -2.93
N ASP A 18 0.21 -0.43 -3.91
CA ASP A 18 0.97 -1.62 -4.28
C ASP A 18 1.82 -2.11 -3.11
N ALA A 19 2.54 -1.21 -2.45
CA ALA A 19 3.35 -1.55 -1.29
C ALA A 19 2.50 -2.14 -0.16
N MET A 20 1.33 -1.55 0.10
CA MET A 20 0.44 -2.05 1.14
C MET A 20 -0.11 -3.44 0.82
N ALA A 21 -0.45 -3.69 -0.44
CA ALA A 21 -0.92 -5.01 -0.88
C ALA A 21 0.18 -6.07 -0.71
N ALA A 22 1.42 -5.74 -1.10
CA ALA A 22 2.57 -6.63 -0.95
C ALA A 22 2.86 -6.92 0.53
N LEU A 23 2.80 -5.90 1.39
CA LEU A 23 3.02 -6.07 2.81
C LEU A 23 1.92 -6.91 3.47
N ASN A 24 0.66 -6.72 3.08
CA ASN A 24 -0.43 -7.55 3.58
C ASN A 24 -0.22 -9.03 3.26
N GLU A 25 0.21 -9.32 2.05
CA GLU A 25 0.48 -10.69 1.64
C GLU A 25 1.66 -11.29 2.41
N ALA A 26 2.75 -10.54 2.54
CA ALA A 26 3.92 -10.96 3.31
C ALA A 26 3.56 -11.20 4.77
N LEU A 27 2.75 -10.33 5.37
CA LEU A 27 2.29 -10.49 6.74
C LEU A 27 1.50 -11.78 6.92
N ARG A 28 0.57 -12.07 6.00
CA ARG A 28 -0.25 -13.29 6.04
C ARG A 28 0.61 -14.53 6.06
N GLU A 29 1.67 -14.55 5.26
CA GLU A 29 2.61 -15.67 5.19
C GLU A 29 3.53 -15.73 6.40
N ALA A 30 3.99 -14.58 6.87
CA ALA A 30 4.97 -14.48 7.96
C ALA A 30 4.43 -15.00 9.30
N ILE A 31 3.11 -14.90 9.53
CA ILE A 31 2.50 -15.27 10.82
C ILE A 31 1.98 -16.72 10.87
N VAL A 32 2.07 -17.45 9.76
CA VAL A 32 1.58 -18.84 9.71
C VAL A 32 2.34 -19.69 10.70
N GLY A 33 1.61 -20.43 11.56
CA GLY A 33 2.22 -21.38 12.50
C GLY A 33 2.86 -20.76 13.72
N LEU A 34 2.82 -19.43 13.88
CA LEU A 34 3.42 -18.78 15.04
C LEU A 34 2.45 -18.71 16.22
N SER A 35 3.00 -18.54 17.42
CA SER A 35 2.21 -18.30 18.61
C SER A 35 1.39 -17.02 18.48
N PRO A 36 0.26 -16.88 19.21
CA PRO A 36 -0.51 -15.63 19.18
C PRO A 36 0.32 -14.41 19.57
N GLN A 37 1.26 -14.55 20.51
CA GLN A 37 2.12 -13.46 20.94
C GLN A 37 3.08 -13.03 19.83
N ASP A 38 3.71 -13.97 19.16
CA ASP A 38 4.61 -13.67 18.06
C ASP A 38 3.86 -13.05 16.88
N GLN A 39 2.65 -13.55 16.58
CA GLN A 39 1.79 -12.95 15.56
C GLN A 39 1.49 -11.49 15.87
N GLN A 40 1.17 -11.17 17.12
CA GLN A 40 0.86 -9.79 17.52
C GLN A 40 2.05 -8.86 17.36
N HIS A 41 3.24 -9.32 17.71
CA HIS A 41 4.46 -8.53 17.54
C HIS A 41 4.71 -8.20 16.06
N ILE A 42 4.56 -9.18 15.19
CA ILE A 42 4.77 -9.00 13.74
C ILE A 42 3.69 -8.10 13.15
N LYS A 43 2.42 -8.33 13.50
CA LYS A 43 1.31 -7.49 13.06
C LYS A 43 1.52 -6.04 13.45
N HIS A 44 2.00 -5.80 14.67
CA HIS A 44 2.26 -4.44 15.15
C HIS A 44 3.33 -3.75 14.30
N ALA A 45 4.44 -4.45 14.02
CA ALA A 45 5.52 -3.90 13.20
C ALA A 45 5.05 -3.57 11.78
N PHE A 46 4.30 -4.48 11.14
CA PHE A 46 3.75 -4.25 9.82
C PHE A 46 2.75 -3.09 9.83
N GLY A 47 1.90 -3.03 10.86
CA GLY A 47 0.92 -1.95 11.01
C GLY A 47 1.57 -0.57 11.08
N GLN A 48 2.70 -0.45 11.77
CA GLN A 48 3.44 0.82 11.85
C GLN A 48 3.95 1.25 10.48
N VAL A 49 4.54 0.34 9.71
CA VAL A 49 5.06 0.64 8.38
C VAL A 49 3.92 0.99 7.41
N MET A 50 2.84 0.21 7.43
CA MET A 50 1.69 0.45 6.56
C MET A 50 0.99 1.77 6.89
N GLY A 51 0.90 2.12 8.18
CA GLY A 51 0.40 3.41 8.62
C GLY A 51 1.24 4.56 8.09
N GLU A 52 2.55 4.41 8.10
CA GLU A 52 3.46 5.44 7.57
C GLU A 52 3.31 5.60 6.06
N ILE A 53 3.12 4.53 5.32
CA ILE A 53 2.86 4.60 3.87
C ILE A 53 1.60 5.43 3.61
N THR A 54 0.53 5.18 4.37
CA THR A 54 -0.71 5.94 4.25
C THR A 54 -0.50 7.41 4.56
N LEU A 55 0.15 7.72 5.67
CA LEU A 55 0.33 9.10 6.14
C LEU A 55 1.32 9.89 5.29
N ALA A 56 2.42 9.26 4.86
CA ALA A 56 3.49 9.96 4.17
C ALA A 56 3.30 10.02 2.65
N LEU A 57 2.59 9.05 2.06
CA LEU A 57 2.47 8.93 0.61
C LEU A 57 1.04 9.08 0.11
N ILE A 58 0.12 8.24 0.56
CA ILE A 58 -1.24 8.20 0.02
C ILE A 58 -2.02 9.45 0.38
N ASN A 59 -2.05 9.82 1.66
CA ASN A 59 -2.81 10.96 2.13
C ASN A 59 -2.32 12.29 1.51
N PRO A 60 -1.02 12.56 1.41
CA PRO A 60 -0.56 13.79 0.73
C PRO A 60 -0.95 13.85 -0.75
N ALA A 61 -0.90 12.72 -1.45
CA ALA A 61 -1.32 12.67 -2.86
C ALA A 61 -2.80 12.98 -3.01
N VAL A 62 -3.64 12.40 -2.14
CA VAL A 62 -5.10 12.62 -2.15
C VAL A 62 -5.44 14.04 -1.67
N SER A 63 -4.70 14.58 -0.71
CA SER A 63 -4.90 15.95 -0.25
C SER A 63 -4.63 16.97 -1.35
N ALA A 64 -3.57 16.75 -2.13
CA ALA A 64 -3.21 17.63 -3.24
C ALA A 64 -4.21 17.51 -4.41
N PHE A 65 -4.72 16.31 -4.66
CA PHE A 65 -5.64 16.02 -5.76
C PHE A 65 -6.76 15.09 -5.26
N PRO A 66 -7.85 15.66 -4.69
CA PRO A 66 -8.91 14.85 -4.06
C PRO A 66 -9.60 13.85 -4.97
N GLU A 67 -9.58 14.07 -6.29
CA GLU A 67 -10.12 13.12 -7.27
C GLU A 67 -9.38 11.79 -7.27
N LEU A 68 -8.20 11.72 -6.66
CA LEU A 68 -7.42 10.48 -6.55
C LEU A 68 -7.79 9.62 -5.36
N LYS A 69 -8.75 10.04 -4.52
CA LYS A 69 -9.18 9.25 -3.36
C LYS A 69 -9.69 7.89 -3.83
N PRO A 70 -9.02 6.79 -3.45
CA PRO A 70 -9.41 5.46 -3.93
C PRO A 70 -10.58 4.89 -3.14
N ASP A 71 -11.55 4.30 -3.84
CA ASP A 71 -12.53 3.41 -3.23
C ASP A 71 -11.98 1.97 -3.23
N GLU A 72 -12.75 1.01 -2.70
CA GLU A 72 -12.32 -0.38 -2.62
C GLU A 72 -12.02 -0.97 -4.00
N SER A 73 -12.83 -0.63 -5.00
CA SER A 73 -12.67 -1.11 -6.36
C SER A 73 -11.38 -0.59 -6.99
N THR A 74 -11.11 0.71 -6.84
CA THR A 74 -9.88 1.32 -7.34
C THR A 74 -8.67 0.71 -6.66
N TRP A 75 -8.73 0.53 -5.33
CA TRP A 75 -7.65 -0.06 -4.57
C TRP A 75 -7.28 -1.45 -5.08
N ALA A 76 -8.28 -2.33 -5.22
CA ALA A 76 -8.09 -3.69 -5.70
C ALA A 76 -7.56 -3.72 -7.14
N SER A 77 -8.07 -2.84 -7.99
CA SER A 77 -7.68 -2.74 -9.39
C SER A 77 -6.22 -2.31 -9.55
N VAL A 78 -5.80 -1.29 -8.80
CA VAL A 78 -4.41 -0.81 -8.81
C VAL A 78 -3.45 -1.89 -8.33
N ALA A 79 -3.78 -2.54 -7.20
CA ALA A 79 -2.94 -3.60 -6.64
C ALA A 79 -2.75 -4.75 -7.64
N ARG A 80 -3.83 -5.13 -8.32
CA ARG A 80 -3.80 -6.21 -9.32
C ARG A 80 -2.99 -5.82 -10.55
N ALA A 81 -3.19 -4.61 -11.06
CA ALA A 81 -2.48 -4.12 -12.24
C ALA A 81 -0.97 -4.02 -11.99
N ARG A 82 -0.58 -3.54 -10.83
CA ARG A 82 0.84 -3.43 -10.47
C ARG A 82 1.49 -4.80 -10.29
N ALA A 83 0.79 -5.74 -9.67
CA ALA A 83 1.28 -7.11 -9.53
C ALA A 83 1.48 -7.78 -10.89
N ALA A 84 0.54 -7.61 -11.82
CA ALA A 84 0.64 -8.14 -13.16
C ALA A 84 1.82 -7.52 -13.92
N ALA A 85 2.05 -6.22 -13.78
CA ALA A 85 3.17 -5.52 -14.41
C ALA A 85 4.52 -6.07 -13.92
N ARG A 86 4.64 -6.36 -12.62
CA ARG A 86 5.87 -6.96 -12.08
C ARG A 86 6.11 -8.37 -12.62
N SER A 87 5.04 -9.18 -12.73
CA SER A 87 5.14 -10.54 -13.28
C SER A 87 5.58 -10.52 -14.73
N ASP A 88 5.06 -9.59 -15.51
CA ASP A 88 5.42 -9.44 -16.93
C ASP A 88 6.86 -8.96 -17.10
N ALA A 89 7.35 -8.15 -16.17
CA ALA A 89 8.71 -7.63 -16.19
C ALA A 89 9.76 -8.68 -15.77
N ALA A 90 9.32 -9.67 -15.03
CA ALA A 90 10.21 -10.75 -14.58
C ALA A 90 10.47 -11.76 -15.71
#